data_85c60980c67dfdba251d23876f5609e1
#
_entry.id   85c60980c67dfdba251d23876f5609e1
#
_cell.length_a   1.000
_cell.length_b   1.000
_cell.length_c   1.000
_cell.angle_alpha   90.00
_cell.angle_beta   90.00
_cell.angle_gamma   90.00
#
_symmetry.space_group_name_H-M   'P 1'
#
loop_
_entity.id
_entity.type
_entity.pdbx_description
1 polymer ?
#
loop_
_entity_poly.entity_id
_entity_poly.type
_entity_poly.pdbx_seq_one_letter_code
_entity_poly.pdbx_strand_id
1 'polypeptide(L)'
;MPRELAEGAAAPAFKLPRDGGGTASLAAYKGQKLVLYFYPKADTEGCTREALAFSRLRPRFSRAGAAILGVSADPVPALGKFRSKHGLTVDLATDETHKMLTAYGAWGEKSMYGRTFMGVIRKTVLIGETGRILRIWPKVKVDGHAEDVLEAVKAA
;
A
#
# COMPACT_ATOMS: atom_id res chain seq x y z
N MET A 1 21.56 3.97 9.77
CA MET A 1 20.41 3.17 10.22
C MET A 1 19.13 3.83 9.74
N PRO A 2 18.29 3.12 9.01
CA PRO A 2 16.99 3.69 8.66
C PRO A 2 16.19 3.93 9.93
N ARG A 3 15.47 5.05 9.96
CA ARG A 3 14.56 5.30 11.07
C ARG A 3 13.43 4.29 11.04
N GLU A 4 13.11 3.75 12.19
CA GLU A 4 11.92 2.93 12.32
C GLU A 4 10.68 3.77 12.04
N LEU A 5 9.74 3.21 11.30
CA LEU A 5 8.49 3.88 10.98
C LEU A 5 7.65 4.05 12.25
N ALA A 6 7.15 5.25 12.50
CA ALA A 6 6.40 5.54 13.72
C ALA A 6 5.22 6.47 13.45
N GLU A 7 4.13 6.26 14.18
CA GLU A 7 2.99 7.17 14.17
C GLU A 7 3.43 8.55 14.66
N GLY A 8 2.94 9.59 14.01
CA GLY A 8 3.32 10.98 14.29
C GLY A 8 4.55 11.45 13.51
N ALA A 9 5.37 10.55 12.99
CA ALA A 9 6.55 10.92 12.22
C ALA A 9 6.19 11.27 10.78
N ALA A 10 7.10 12.01 10.11
CA ALA A 10 6.95 12.27 8.68
C ALA A 10 7.07 10.96 7.89
N ALA A 11 6.17 10.75 6.93
CA ALA A 11 6.25 9.59 6.06
C ALA A 11 7.46 9.74 5.12
N PRO A 12 8.22 8.66 4.88
CA PRO A 12 9.31 8.71 3.91
C PRO A 12 8.82 9.06 2.51
N ALA A 13 9.50 10.00 1.86
CA ALA A 13 9.17 10.39 0.49
C ALA A 13 9.42 9.25 -0.48
N PHE A 14 8.61 9.17 -1.53
CA PHE A 14 8.79 8.18 -2.58
C PHE A 14 8.32 8.73 -3.92
N LYS A 15 8.83 8.13 -4.98
CA LYS A 15 8.38 8.34 -6.36
C LYS A 15 8.59 7.02 -7.10
N LEU A 16 7.50 6.39 -7.51
CA LEU A 16 7.50 5.03 -8.04
C LEU A 16 6.81 4.96 -9.40
N PRO A 17 7.26 4.05 -10.29
CA PRO A 17 6.49 3.76 -11.49
C PRO A 17 5.13 3.16 -11.14
N ARG A 18 4.13 3.51 -11.93
CA ARG A 18 2.78 2.97 -11.73
C ARG A 18 2.27 2.26 -12.99
N ASP A 19 1.24 1.46 -12.83
CA ASP A 19 0.58 0.83 -13.97
C ASP A 19 -0.04 1.90 -14.87
N GLY A 20 -0.08 1.63 -16.17
CA GLY A 20 -0.62 2.56 -17.15
C GLY A 20 0.33 3.70 -17.53
N GLY A 21 1.54 3.72 -16.98
CA GLY A 21 2.53 4.77 -17.22
C GLY A 21 2.50 5.87 -16.19
N GLY A 22 3.52 6.70 -16.19
CA GLY A 22 3.66 7.77 -15.19
C GLY A 22 4.20 7.29 -13.87
N THR A 23 4.05 8.13 -12.85
CA THR A 23 4.59 7.86 -11.51
C THR A 23 3.56 8.14 -10.43
N ALA A 24 3.76 7.49 -9.27
CA ALA A 24 3.06 7.80 -8.03
C ALA A 24 4.09 8.32 -7.04
N SER A 25 3.80 9.43 -6.38
CA SER A 25 4.71 10.01 -5.39
C SER A 25 3.95 10.48 -4.16
N LEU A 26 4.63 10.53 -3.03
CA LEU A 26 4.03 11.06 -1.80
C LEU A 26 3.54 12.51 -2.03
N ALA A 27 4.32 13.32 -2.72
CA ALA A 27 3.98 14.71 -3.01
C ALA A 27 2.68 14.84 -3.81
N ALA A 28 2.39 13.90 -4.70
CA ALA A 28 1.17 13.93 -5.53
C ALA A 28 -0.11 13.75 -4.70
N TYR A 29 -0.01 13.15 -3.52
CA TYR A 29 -1.16 12.93 -2.62
C TYR A 29 -1.27 13.98 -1.52
N LYS A 30 -0.37 14.96 -1.49
CA LYS A 30 -0.39 16.01 -0.47
C LYS A 30 -1.71 16.77 -0.49
N GLY A 31 -2.26 17.07 0.69
CA GLY A 31 -3.56 17.73 0.81
C GLY A 31 -4.72 16.76 0.96
N GLN A 32 -4.47 15.46 0.83
CA GLN A 32 -5.46 14.43 1.11
C GLN A 32 -4.82 13.33 1.95
N LYS A 33 -5.64 12.53 2.60
CA LYS A 33 -5.16 11.35 3.32
C LYS A 33 -4.76 10.29 2.30
N LEU A 34 -3.73 9.50 2.61
CA LEU A 34 -3.29 8.41 1.75
C LEU A 34 -3.28 7.11 2.52
N VAL A 35 -4.01 6.14 2.01
CA VAL A 35 -3.92 4.76 2.45
C VAL A 35 -2.87 4.08 1.56
N LEU A 36 -1.73 3.77 2.14
CA LEU A 36 -0.62 3.13 1.45
C LEU A 36 -0.55 1.69 1.95
N TYR A 37 -0.83 0.71 1.08
CA TYR A 37 -0.76 -0.68 1.48
C TYR A 37 0.24 -1.44 0.64
N PHE A 38 0.96 -2.34 1.30
CA PHE A 38 2.00 -3.18 0.69
C PHE A 38 1.50 -4.60 0.59
N TYR A 39 1.72 -5.24 -0.56
CA TYR A 39 1.27 -6.61 -0.79
C TYR A 39 2.36 -7.42 -1.51
N PRO A 40 2.46 -8.73 -1.20
CA PRO A 40 3.60 -9.54 -1.67
C PRO A 40 3.67 -9.74 -3.18
N LYS A 41 2.55 -10.02 -3.84
CA LYS A 41 2.59 -10.37 -5.27
C LYS A 41 1.23 -10.21 -5.94
N ALA A 42 1.21 -9.51 -7.08
CA ALA A 42 0.02 -9.33 -7.89
C ALA A 42 -0.59 -10.67 -8.30
N ASP A 43 -1.92 -10.73 -8.35
CA ASP A 43 -2.71 -11.87 -8.82
C ASP A 43 -2.55 -13.15 -7.98
N THR A 44 -2.09 -13.03 -6.73
CA THR A 44 -2.21 -14.10 -5.74
C THR A 44 -3.53 -13.94 -4.98
N GLU A 45 -4.02 -15.01 -4.35
CA GLU A 45 -5.34 -15.03 -3.71
C GLU A 45 -5.53 -13.90 -2.69
N GLY A 46 -4.65 -13.81 -1.70
CA GLY A 46 -4.78 -12.80 -0.64
C GLY A 46 -4.63 -11.38 -1.15
N CYS A 47 -3.68 -11.15 -2.06
CA CYS A 47 -3.46 -9.83 -2.64
C CYS A 47 -4.64 -9.40 -3.52
N THR A 48 -5.25 -10.34 -4.23
CA THR A 48 -6.43 -10.07 -5.04
C THR A 48 -7.62 -9.71 -4.16
N ARG A 49 -7.87 -10.48 -3.09
CA ARG A 49 -8.96 -10.18 -2.16
C ARG A 49 -8.78 -8.80 -1.50
N GLU A 50 -7.56 -8.46 -1.11
CA GLU A 50 -7.26 -7.16 -0.52
C GLU A 50 -7.51 -6.02 -1.51
N ALA A 51 -7.00 -6.14 -2.73
CA ALA A 51 -7.18 -5.13 -3.78
C ALA A 51 -8.65 -4.95 -4.15
N LEU A 52 -9.41 -6.05 -4.22
CA LEU A 52 -10.85 -6.00 -4.51
C LEU A 52 -11.62 -5.33 -3.36
N ALA A 53 -11.26 -5.60 -2.11
CA ALA A 53 -11.91 -4.99 -0.97
C ALA A 53 -11.68 -3.47 -0.94
N PHE A 54 -10.45 -3.02 -1.17
CA PHE A 54 -10.16 -1.60 -1.27
C PHE A 54 -10.84 -0.95 -2.48
N SER A 55 -10.85 -1.63 -3.63
CA SER A 55 -11.51 -1.12 -4.83
C SER A 55 -13.02 -0.94 -4.62
N ARG A 56 -13.66 -1.91 -3.99
CA ARG A 56 -15.08 -1.85 -3.67
C ARG A 56 -15.41 -0.67 -2.76
N LEU A 57 -14.56 -0.40 -1.79
CA LEU A 57 -14.76 0.67 -0.82
C LEU A 57 -14.17 2.02 -1.27
N ARG A 58 -13.48 2.07 -2.41
CA ARG A 58 -12.81 3.28 -2.87
C ARG A 58 -13.70 4.52 -2.87
N PRO A 59 -14.98 4.47 -3.34
CA PRO A 59 -15.84 5.66 -3.28
C PRO A 59 -16.04 6.19 -1.86
N ARG A 60 -16.10 5.30 -0.87
CA ARG A 60 -16.22 5.69 0.52
C ARG A 60 -14.94 6.34 1.05
N PHE A 61 -13.77 5.80 0.65
CA PHE A 61 -12.48 6.42 0.97
C PHE A 61 -12.39 7.82 0.36
N SER A 62 -12.78 7.98 -0.90
CA SER A 62 -12.77 9.28 -1.58
C SER A 62 -13.67 10.29 -0.85
N ARG A 63 -14.85 9.89 -0.43
CA ARG A 63 -15.77 10.77 0.31
C ARG A 63 -15.18 11.19 1.66
N ALA A 64 -14.34 10.35 2.25
CA ALA A 64 -13.65 10.64 3.51
C ALA A 64 -12.32 11.41 3.30
N GLY A 65 -12.01 11.80 2.07
CA GLY A 65 -10.81 12.57 1.74
C GLY A 65 -9.54 11.76 1.59
N ALA A 66 -9.65 10.48 1.27
CA ALA A 66 -8.49 9.59 1.17
C ALA A 66 -8.33 8.97 -0.22
N ALA A 67 -7.09 8.90 -0.68
CA ALA A 67 -6.68 8.09 -1.83
C ALA A 67 -6.12 6.77 -1.35
N ILE A 68 -6.03 5.78 -2.24
CA ILE A 68 -5.50 4.45 -1.93
C ILE A 68 -4.42 4.11 -2.96
N LEU A 69 -3.24 3.71 -2.47
CA LEU A 69 -2.13 3.28 -3.30
C LEU A 69 -1.63 1.92 -2.81
N GLY A 70 -1.67 0.92 -3.68
CA GLY A 70 -1.07 -0.38 -3.43
C GLY A 70 0.32 -0.46 -4.02
N VAL A 71 1.29 -1.01 -3.28
CA VAL A 71 2.68 -1.12 -3.71
C VAL A 71 3.17 -2.55 -3.53
N SER A 72 3.79 -3.08 -4.57
CA SER A 72 4.48 -4.37 -4.55
C SER A 72 5.85 -4.22 -5.23
N ALA A 73 6.55 -5.33 -5.43
CA ALA A 73 7.79 -5.37 -6.19
C ALA A 73 7.61 -6.00 -7.58
N ASP A 74 6.37 -6.17 -8.02
CA ASP A 74 6.07 -6.72 -9.35
C ASP A 74 6.46 -5.74 -10.47
N PRO A 75 6.82 -6.25 -11.67
CA PRO A 75 7.03 -5.36 -12.82
C PRO A 75 5.75 -4.63 -13.22
N VAL A 76 5.89 -3.43 -13.77
CA VAL A 76 4.73 -2.61 -14.20
C VAL A 76 3.74 -3.38 -15.09
N PRO A 77 4.18 -4.18 -16.09
CA PRO A 77 3.22 -4.95 -16.89
C PRO A 77 2.36 -5.91 -16.08
N ALA A 78 2.91 -6.50 -15.01
CA ALA A 78 2.14 -7.37 -14.12
C ALA A 78 1.06 -6.60 -13.37
N LEU A 79 1.33 -5.36 -12.98
CA LEU A 79 0.34 -4.49 -12.33
C LEU A 79 -0.82 -4.17 -13.28
N GLY A 80 -0.53 -3.89 -14.53
CA GLY A 80 -1.55 -3.63 -15.55
C GLY A 80 -2.44 -4.84 -15.80
N LYS A 81 -1.86 -6.02 -15.87
CA LYS A 81 -2.61 -7.28 -16.00
C LYS A 81 -3.49 -7.54 -14.78
N PHE A 82 -2.95 -7.27 -13.59
CA PHE A 82 -3.68 -7.43 -12.33
C PHE A 82 -4.92 -6.53 -12.31
N ARG A 83 -4.74 -5.25 -12.65
CA ARG A 83 -5.83 -4.29 -12.77
C ARG A 83 -6.91 -4.75 -13.75
N SER A 84 -6.49 -5.10 -14.96
CA SER A 84 -7.43 -5.49 -16.03
C SER A 84 -8.20 -6.75 -15.70
N LYS A 85 -7.51 -7.74 -15.16
CA LYS A 85 -8.12 -9.05 -14.82
C LYS A 85 -9.20 -8.93 -13.76
N HIS A 86 -9.01 -8.05 -12.78
CA HIS A 86 -9.90 -7.95 -11.62
C HIS A 86 -10.70 -6.64 -11.55
N GLY A 87 -10.55 -5.75 -12.52
CA GLY A 87 -11.28 -4.48 -12.54
C GLY A 87 -10.93 -3.57 -11.37
N LEU A 88 -9.65 -3.52 -10.99
CA LEU A 88 -9.21 -2.75 -9.84
C LEU A 88 -9.30 -1.24 -10.10
N THR A 89 -9.73 -0.49 -9.09
CA THR A 89 -9.87 0.97 -9.19
C THR A 89 -8.90 1.75 -8.31
N VAL A 90 -8.13 1.05 -7.45
CA VAL A 90 -7.10 1.69 -6.63
C VAL A 90 -5.85 1.95 -7.47
N ASP A 91 -5.05 2.94 -7.08
CA ASP A 91 -3.75 3.17 -7.73
C ASP A 91 -2.78 2.03 -7.38
N LEU A 92 -1.98 1.60 -8.36
CA LEU A 92 -0.99 0.55 -8.19
C LEU A 92 0.37 1.05 -8.64
N ALA A 93 1.39 0.84 -7.82
CA ALA A 93 2.77 1.22 -8.12
C ALA A 93 3.72 0.10 -7.71
N THR A 94 4.96 0.16 -8.15
CA THR A 94 5.96 -0.85 -7.83
C THR A 94 7.26 -0.23 -7.37
N ASP A 95 7.94 -0.94 -6.46
CA ASP A 95 9.30 -0.62 -6.04
C ASP A 95 10.18 -1.85 -6.25
N GLU A 96 10.65 -2.02 -7.48
CA GLU A 96 11.54 -3.14 -7.82
C GLU A 96 12.91 -3.02 -7.15
N THR A 97 13.30 -1.81 -6.73
CA THR A 97 14.57 -1.58 -6.04
C THR A 97 14.53 -1.95 -4.55
N HIS A 98 13.34 -2.09 -3.98
CA HIS A 98 13.08 -2.34 -2.57
C HIS A 98 13.50 -1.20 -1.63
N LYS A 99 13.90 -0.06 -2.13
CA LYS A 99 14.32 1.09 -1.30
C LYS A 99 13.17 1.68 -0.50
N MET A 100 12.06 1.96 -1.18
CA MET A 100 10.86 2.50 -0.54
C MET A 100 10.22 1.46 0.39
N LEU A 101 10.16 0.21 -0.06
CA LEU A 101 9.65 -0.90 0.75
C LEU A 101 10.44 -1.01 2.05
N THR A 102 11.76 -0.93 1.99
CA THR A 102 12.63 -0.97 3.16
C THR A 102 12.39 0.23 4.08
N ALA A 103 12.28 1.42 3.50
CA ALA A 103 12.05 2.65 4.27
C ALA A 103 10.74 2.58 5.06
N TYR A 104 9.73 1.90 4.54
CA TYR A 104 8.43 1.72 5.20
C TYR A 104 8.37 0.46 6.07
N GLY A 105 9.47 -0.29 6.18
CA GLY A 105 9.48 -1.53 6.95
C GLY A 105 8.63 -2.65 6.34
N ALA A 106 8.40 -2.57 5.02
CA ALA A 106 7.59 -3.54 4.28
C ALA A 106 8.41 -4.53 3.47
N TRP A 107 9.72 -4.50 3.61
CA TRP A 107 10.64 -5.48 3.02
C TRP A 107 11.43 -6.14 4.13
N GLY A 108 11.36 -7.45 4.20
CA GLY A 108 12.04 -8.16 5.27
C GLY A 108 11.96 -9.66 5.12
N GLU A 109 12.48 -10.34 6.14
CA GLU A 109 12.53 -11.79 6.20
C GLU A 109 11.15 -12.39 6.44
N LYS A 110 10.81 -13.38 5.62
CA LYS A 110 9.57 -14.14 5.73
C LYS A 110 9.90 -15.61 5.84
N SER A 111 9.06 -16.36 6.54
CA SER A 111 9.21 -17.80 6.69
C SER A 111 7.95 -18.50 6.17
N MET A 112 8.13 -19.50 5.33
CA MET A 112 7.04 -20.31 4.78
C MET A 112 7.53 -21.73 4.50
N TYR A 113 6.80 -22.72 4.98
CA TYR A 113 7.14 -24.13 4.79
C TYR A 113 8.58 -24.47 5.20
N GLY A 114 9.03 -23.90 6.33
CA GLY A 114 10.38 -24.13 6.85
C GLY A 114 11.49 -23.42 6.09
N ARG A 115 11.15 -22.59 5.10
CA ARG A 115 12.12 -21.79 4.34
C ARG A 115 12.04 -20.32 4.75
N THR A 116 13.20 -19.68 4.79
CA THR A 116 13.32 -18.26 5.06
C THR A 116 13.74 -17.54 3.78
N PHE A 117 13.08 -16.44 3.45
CA PHE A 117 13.38 -15.65 2.26
C PHE A 117 13.03 -14.18 2.50
N MET A 118 13.61 -13.30 1.70
CA MET A 118 13.25 -11.88 1.72
C MET A 118 12.04 -11.62 0.83
N GLY A 119 11.14 -10.78 1.29
CA GLY A 119 9.95 -10.45 0.52
C GLY A 119 9.18 -9.28 1.09
N VAL A 120 8.12 -8.91 0.40
CA VAL A 120 7.22 -7.82 0.83
C VAL A 120 6.35 -8.31 1.98
N ILE A 121 6.36 -7.55 3.06
CA ILE A 121 5.52 -7.79 4.24
C ILE A 121 4.20 -7.05 4.02
N ARG A 122 3.07 -7.75 4.20
CA ARG A 122 1.75 -7.15 4.09
C ARG A 122 1.55 -6.16 5.23
N LYS A 123 1.47 -4.88 4.89
CA LYS A 123 1.45 -3.77 5.83
C LYS A 123 0.62 -2.64 5.26
N THR A 124 -0.03 -1.86 6.11
CA THR A 124 -0.77 -0.67 5.68
C THR A 124 -0.35 0.51 6.55
N VAL A 125 -0.23 1.68 5.92
CA VAL A 125 0.12 2.93 6.59
C VAL A 125 -0.89 3.99 6.15
N LEU A 126 -1.51 4.65 7.12
CA LEU A 126 -2.38 5.80 6.86
C LEU A 126 -1.57 7.07 7.04
N ILE A 127 -1.47 7.86 5.98
CA ILE A 127 -0.72 9.12 5.97
C ILE A 127 -1.72 10.27 5.91
N GLY A 128 -1.52 11.27 6.75
CA GLY A 128 -2.39 12.44 6.81
C GLY A 128 -2.09 13.47 5.72
N GLU A 129 -2.92 14.50 5.67
CA GLU A 129 -2.88 15.55 4.63
C GLU A 129 -1.56 16.32 4.61
N THR A 130 -0.85 16.36 5.73
CA THR A 130 0.46 17.06 5.85
C THR A 130 1.66 16.13 5.65
N GLY A 131 1.42 14.85 5.32
CA GLY A 131 2.49 13.88 5.12
C GLY A 131 2.96 13.19 6.39
N ARG A 132 2.23 13.32 7.49
CA ARG A 132 2.57 12.60 8.74
C ARG A 132 1.81 11.30 8.84
N ILE A 133 2.47 10.30 9.41
CA ILE A 133 1.87 8.98 9.63
C ILE A 133 0.85 9.06 10.76
N LEU A 134 -0.40 8.72 10.45
CA LEU A 134 -1.49 8.73 11.43
C LEU A 134 -1.67 7.37 12.09
N ARG A 135 -1.48 6.29 11.34
CA ARG A 135 -1.64 4.94 11.87
C ARG A 135 -0.87 3.92 11.03
N ILE A 136 -0.40 2.86 11.69
CA ILE A 136 0.34 1.76 11.07
C ILE A 136 -0.34 0.45 11.43
N TRP A 137 -0.58 -0.40 10.41
CA TRP A 137 -0.96 -1.80 10.59
C TRP A 137 0.24 -2.64 10.18
N PRO A 138 1.11 -3.02 11.13
CA PRO A 138 2.41 -3.62 10.79
C PRO A 138 2.33 -5.03 10.25
N LYS A 139 1.22 -5.72 10.51
CA LYS A 139 1.00 -7.09 10.07
C LYS A 139 -0.47 -7.26 9.76
N VAL A 140 -0.80 -7.37 8.48
CA VAL A 140 -2.18 -7.33 8.00
C VAL A 140 -2.73 -8.72 7.73
N LYS A 141 -3.94 -8.95 8.23
CA LYS A 141 -4.82 -10.05 7.78
C LYS A 141 -5.87 -9.43 6.88
N VAL A 142 -6.07 -10.01 5.71
CA VAL A 142 -6.91 -9.41 4.67
C VAL A 142 -8.38 -9.28 5.07
N ASP A 143 -8.93 -10.28 5.76
CA ASP A 143 -10.35 -10.30 6.10
C ASP A 143 -10.73 -9.14 7.02
N GLY A 144 -11.64 -8.28 6.57
CA GLY A 144 -12.12 -7.12 7.31
C GLY A 144 -11.14 -5.96 7.39
N HIS A 145 -9.95 -6.08 6.80
CA HIS A 145 -8.92 -5.06 6.92
C HIS A 145 -9.30 -3.74 6.22
N ALA A 146 -9.82 -3.81 4.99
CA ALA A 146 -10.19 -2.60 4.25
C ALA A 146 -11.27 -1.80 5.00
N GLU A 147 -12.22 -2.49 5.62
CA GLU A 147 -13.26 -1.87 6.45
C GLU A 147 -12.66 -1.19 7.68
N ASP A 148 -11.71 -1.86 8.36
CA ASP A 148 -11.01 -1.28 9.51
C ASP A 148 -10.24 -0.02 9.13
N VAL A 149 -9.57 -0.05 7.98
CA VAL A 149 -8.82 1.11 7.49
C VAL A 149 -9.77 2.26 7.16
N LEU A 150 -10.93 1.97 6.55
CA LEU A 150 -11.94 2.99 6.26
C LEU A 150 -12.42 3.67 7.54
N GLU A 151 -12.70 2.90 8.60
CA GLU A 151 -13.10 3.47 9.89
C GLU A 151 -12.02 4.38 10.48
N ALA A 152 -10.75 3.99 10.37
CA ALA A 152 -9.63 4.81 10.81
C ALA A 152 -9.53 6.12 10.02
N VAL A 153 -9.76 6.07 8.71
CA VAL A 153 -9.77 7.26 7.85
C VAL A 153 -10.89 8.22 8.25
N LYS A 154 -12.09 7.69 8.50
CA LYS A 154 -13.25 8.49 8.91
C LYS A 154 -13.03 9.15 10.28
N ALA A 155 -12.30 8.51 11.17
CA ALA A 155 -12.01 9.01 12.51
C ALA A 155 -10.82 10.00 12.55
N ALA A 156 -10.06 10.06 11.49
CA ALA A 156 -8.86 10.89 11.44
C ALA A 156 -9.18 12.36 11.12
#